data_62d12020b53d0c175d37a901410eaccc
#
_entry.id   62d12020b53d0c175d37a901410eaccc
#
_cell.length_a   1.000
_cell.length_b   1.000
_cell.length_c   1.000
_cell.angle_alpha   90.00
_cell.angle_beta   90.00
_cell.angle_gamma   90.00
#
_symmetry.space_group_name_H-M   'P 1'
#
loop_
_entity.id
_entity.type
_entity.pdbx_description
1 polymer ?
#
loop_
_entity_poly.entity_id
_entity_poly.type
_entity_poly.pdbx_seq_one_letter_code
_entity_poly.pdbx_strand_id
1 'polypeptide(L)'
;MKNPVRVTITGAAGNIGYALAFRVAAGDMLGPDQPVILQLLEITPALDALKGVAMELNDCAFPLLRGLVTTDDANVAFKDCDYALLVGARPRGPGMERKDLLAANGAIFGPQGKALNDHASRNVKVLVVGNPANTNALIAQAAAPDLNPRNFTAMT
;
A
#
# COMPACT_ATOMS: atom_id res chain seq x y z
N MET A 1 -19.58 7.88 -16.35
CA MET A 1 -18.46 7.04 -15.88
C MET A 1 -18.10 7.51 -14.48
N LYS A 2 -17.87 6.59 -13.53
CA LYS A 2 -17.47 6.96 -12.16
C LYS A 2 -16.07 7.60 -12.17
N ASN A 3 -15.81 8.50 -11.22
CA ASN A 3 -14.45 9.02 -11.02
C ASN A 3 -13.53 7.89 -10.56
N PRO A 4 -12.27 7.86 -11.04
CA PRO A 4 -11.31 6.87 -10.59
C PRO A 4 -11.04 6.97 -9.09
N VAL A 5 -10.92 5.83 -8.43
CA VAL A 5 -10.52 5.68 -7.03
C VAL A 5 -9.03 5.37 -6.97
N ARG A 6 -8.31 6.02 -6.06
CA ARG A 6 -6.87 5.81 -5.89
C ARG A 6 -6.60 4.74 -4.85
N VAL A 7 -5.93 3.69 -5.29
CA VAL A 7 -5.54 2.55 -4.44
C VAL A 7 -4.02 2.47 -4.38
N THR A 8 -3.48 2.60 -3.20
CA THR A 8 -2.03 2.43 -2.95
C THR A 8 -1.75 1.03 -2.42
N ILE A 9 -0.74 0.38 -2.97
CA ILE A 9 -0.23 -0.92 -2.51
C ILE A 9 1.25 -0.76 -2.18
N THR A 10 1.64 -1.07 -0.95
CA THR A 10 3.05 -1.11 -0.54
C THR A 10 3.61 -2.51 -0.69
N GLY A 11 4.91 -2.63 -0.97
CA GLY A 11 5.51 -3.92 -1.26
C GLY A 11 4.97 -4.52 -2.57
N ALA A 12 4.69 -3.67 -3.54
CA ALA A 12 3.96 -4.03 -4.75
C ALA A 12 4.73 -4.96 -5.71
N ALA A 13 6.06 -5.05 -5.57
CA ALA A 13 6.88 -6.02 -6.32
C ALA A 13 7.05 -7.36 -5.58
N GLY A 14 6.56 -7.48 -4.34
CA GLY A 14 6.53 -8.74 -3.59
C GLY A 14 5.38 -9.65 -4.04
N ASN A 15 5.41 -10.93 -3.63
CA ASN A 15 4.44 -11.92 -4.08
C ASN A 15 2.97 -11.53 -3.83
N ILE A 16 2.66 -11.02 -2.64
CA ILE A 16 1.29 -10.62 -2.29
C ILE A 16 0.91 -9.32 -3.00
N GLY A 17 1.77 -8.31 -2.96
CA GLY A 17 1.52 -7.03 -3.62
C GLY A 17 1.32 -7.17 -5.13
N TYR A 18 2.15 -7.97 -5.78
CA TYR A 18 2.02 -8.32 -7.19
C TYR A 18 0.65 -8.93 -7.50
N ALA A 19 0.25 -9.97 -6.78
CA ALA A 19 -1.04 -10.63 -6.99
C ALA A 19 -2.23 -9.68 -6.75
N LEU A 20 -2.15 -8.83 -5.72
CA LEU A 20 -3.20 -7.85 -5.41
C LEU A 20 -3.34 -6.79 -6.49
N ALA A 21 -2.25 -6.28 -7.03
CA ALA A 21 -2.27 -5.22 -8.04
C ALA A 21 -3.11 -5.61 -9.26
N PHE A 22 -2.94 -6.83 -9.77
CA PHE A 22 -3.71 -7.34 -10.92
C PHE A 22 -5.19 -7.52 -10.58
N ARG A 23 -5.51 -8.04 -9.40
CA ARG A 23 -6.89 -8.22 -8.95
C ARG A 23 -7.62 -6.91 -8.73
N VAL A 24 -6.95 -5.92 -8.16
CA VAL A 24 -7.52 -4.58 -8.00
C VAL A 24 -7.77 -3.94 -9.37
N ALA A 25 -6.81 -4.06 -10.29
CA ALA A 25 -6.94 -3.54 -11.66
C ALA A 25 -8.08 -4.23 -12.45
N ALA A 26 -8.32 -5.52 -12.18
CA ALA A 26 -9.40 -6.29 -12.80
C ALA A 26 -10.80 -5.95 -12.25
N GLY A 27 -10.88 -5.28 -11.10
CA GLY A 27 -12.16 -4.91 -10.47
C GLY A 27 -12.62 -5.82 -9.34
N ASP A 28 -11.79 -6.76 -8.89
CA ASP A 28 -12.16 -7.72 -7.83
C ASP A 28 -12.38 -7.04 -6.47
N MET A 29 -11.75 -5.90 -6.23
CA MET A 29 -11.85 -5.19 -4.95
C MET A 29 -13.04 -4.22 -4.90
N LEU A 30 -13.22 -3.39 -5.92
CA LEU A 30 -14.18 -2.27 -5.90
C LEU A 30 -15.36 -2.44 -6.86
N GLY A 31 -15.40 -3.56 -7.55
CA GLY A 31 -16.47 -3.90 -8.49
C GLY A 31 -16.11 -3.64 -9.96
N PRO A 32 -16.90 -4.23 -10.87
CA PRO A 32 -16.57 -4.30 -12.30
C PRO A 32 -16.79 -2.99 -13.06
N ASP A 33 -17.33 -1.96 -12.41
CA ASP A 33 -17.65 -0.66 -13.00
C ASP A 33 -16.90 0.51 -12.33
N GLN A 34 -15.98 0.22 -11.37
CA GLN A 34 -15.23 1.24 -10.67
C GLN A 34 -13.81 1.39 -11.26
N PRO A 35 -13.53 2.48 -11.98
CA PRO A 35 -12.17 2.79 -12.43
C PRO A 35 -11.22 3.01 -11.26
N VAL A 36 -9.96 2.61 -11.43
CA VAL A 36 -8.91 2.75 -10.41
C VAL A 36 -7.65 3.39 -10.97
N ILE A 37 -6.95 4.09 -10.11
CA ILE A 37 -5.56 4.51 -10.30
C ILE A 37 -4.73 3.77 -9.26
N LEU A 38 -3.80 2.94 -9.70
CA LEU A 38 -2.89 2.22 -8.82
C LEU A 38 -1.65 3.06 -8.51
N GLN A 39 -1.33 3.18 -7.23
CA GLN A 39 -0.13 3.84 -6.73
C GLN A 39 0.71 2.79 -6.02
N LEU A 40 1.80 2.37 -6.65
CA LEU A 40 2.61 1.24 -6.22
C LEU A 40 3.89 1.74 -5.56
N LEU A 41 4.08 1.36 -4.31
CA LEU A 41 5.23 1.75 -3.48
C LEU A 41 6.16 0.56 -3.24
N GLU A 42 7.43 0.79 -3.43
CA GLU A 42 8.51 -0.14 -3.09
C GLU A 42 9.70 0.56 -2.46
N ILE A 43 10.61 -0.23 -1.93
CA ILE A 43 11.92 0.27 -1.52
C ILE A 43 12.79 0.54 -2.76
N THR A 44 13.71 1.48 -2.67
CA THR A 44 14.58 1.87 -3.79
C THR A 44 15.26 0.69 -4.50
N PRO A 45 15.80 -0.32 -3.79
CA PRO A 45 16.42 -1.48 -4.47
C PRO A 45 15.44 -2.34 -5.30
N ALA A 46 14.14 -2.24 -5.06
CA ALA A 46 13.11 -3.00 -5.76
C ALA A 46 12.42 -2.23 -6.90
N LEU A 47 12.84 -0.99 -7.18
CA LEU A 47 12.21 -0.17 -8.21
C LEU A 47 12.28 -0.77 -9.61
N ASP A 48 13.35 -1.47 -9.95
CA ASP A 48 13.46 -2.13 -11.26
C ASP A 48 12.47 -3.29 -11.40
N ALA A 49 12.29 -4.07 -10.33
CA ALA A 49 11.25 -5.09 -10.29
C ALA A 49 9.85 -4.48 -10.38
N LEU A 50 9.62 -3.34 -9.71
CA LEU A 50 8.36 -2.62 -9.77
C LEU A 50 8.04 -2.10 -11.17
N LYS A 51 9.04 -1.64 -11.91
CA LYS A 51 8.87 -1.27 -13.34
C LYS A 51 8.40 -2.46 -14.18
N GLY A 52 8.94 -3.66 -13.90
CA GLY A 52 8.48 -4.90 -14.55
C GLY A 52 7.00 -5.17 -14.27
N VAL A 53 6.56 -5.03 -13.03
CA VAL A 53 5.14 -5.16 -12.65
C VAL A 53 4.28 -4.14 -13.40
N ALA A 54 4.72 -2.90 -13.50
CA ALA A 54 4.02 -1.86 -14.25
C ALA A 54 3.87 -2.20 -15.74
N MET A 55 4.93 -2.74 -16.37
CA MET A 55 4.87 -3.19 -17.75
C MET A 55 3.83 -4.29 -17.94
N GLU A 56 3.82 -5.30 -17.06
CA GLU A 56 2.84 -6.39 -17.11
C GLU A 56 1.40 -5.88 -16.93
N LEU A 57 1.17 -4.96 -15.99
CA LEU A 57 -0.14 -4.33 -15.79
C LEU A 57 -0.61 -3.56 -17.05
N ASN A 58 0.29 -2.86 -17.71
CA ASN A 58 -0.01 -2.17 -18.96
C ASN A 58 -0.33 -3.16 -20.09
N ASP A 59 0.42 -4.25 -20.18
CA ASP A 59 0.20 -5.28 -21.20
C ASP A 59 -1.14 -6.01 -21.02
N CYS A 60 -1.63 -6.13 -19.78
CA CYS A 60 -2.96 -6.70 -19.51
C CYS A 60 -4.12 -5.84 -20.03
N ALA A 61 -3.89 -4.56 -20.29
CA ALA A 61 -4.88 -3.62 -20.81
C ALA A 61 -6.22 -3.63 -20.03
N PHE A 62 -6.16 -3.70 -18.70
CA PHE A 62 -7.36 -3.70 -17.85
C PHE A 62 -8.22 -2.46 -18.12
N PRO A 63 -9.49 -2.62 -18.49
CA PRO A 63 -10.36 -1.48 -18.83
C PRO A 63 -10.65 -0.54 -17.66
N LEU A 64 -10.49 -1.01 -16.41
CA LEU A 64 -10.70 -0.20 -15.21
C LEU A 64 -9.44 0.54 -14.76
N LEU A 65 -8.25 0.12 -15.20
CA LEU A 65 -6.98 0.77 -14.84
C LEU A 65 -6.81 2.06 -15.63
N ARG A 66 -6.95 3.21 -14.95
CA ARG A 66 -6.90 4.55 -15.55
C ARG A 66 -5.60 5.30 -15.31
N GLY A 67 -4.76 4.77 -14.46
CA GLY A 67 -3.46 5.34 -14.17
C GLY A 67 -2.62 4.40 -13.32
N LEU A 68 -1.32 4.58 -13.43
CA LEU A 68 -0.33 3.77 -12.72
C LEU A 68 0.82 4.65 -12.29
N VAL A 69 1.11 4.65 -11.00
CA VAL A 69 2.25 5.36 -10.40
C VAL A 69 3.16 4.34 -9.74
N THR A 70 4.43 4.42 -10.00
CA THR A 70 5.47 3.60 -9.34
C THR A 70 6.47 4.52 -8.67
N THR A 71 6.77 4.28 -7.39
CA THR A 71 7.63 5.17 -6.62
C THR A 71 8.25 4.47 -5.40
N ASP A 72 9.33 5.03 -4.88
CA ASP A 72 9.89 4.70 -3.57
C ASP A 72 9.63 5.81 -2.53
N ASP A 73 8.92 6.86 -2.92
CA ASP A 73 8.51 7.97 -2.04
C ASP A 73 7.08 7.76 -1.52
N ALA A 74 6.95 7.56 -0.22
CA ALA A 74 5.66 7.38 0.43
C ALA A 74 4.72 8.58 0.25
N ASN A 75 5.24 9.81 0.19
CA ASN A 75 4.43 11.00 -0.01
C ASN A 75 3.77 11.01 -1.40
N VAL A 76 4.49 10.53 -2.41
CA VAL A 76 3.97 10.36 -3.77
C VAL A 76 2.95 9.23 -3.82
N ALA A 77 3.28 8.09 -3.19
CA ALA A 77 2.44 6.89 -3.21
C ALA A 77 1.08 7.12 -2.53
N PHE A 78 1.04 7.89 -1.45
CA PHE A 78 -0.20 8.12 -0.69
C PHE A 78 -0.95 9.38 -1.09
N LYS A 79 -0.46 10.12 -2.09
CA LYS A 79 -1.13 11.34 -2.54
C LYS A 79 -2.57 11.04 -3.01
N ASP A 80 -3.53 11.72 -2.37
CA ASP A 80 -4.97 11.60 -2.64
C ASP A 80 -5.49 10.15 -2.58
N CYS A 81 -4.81 9.29 -1.83
CA CYS A 81 -5.14 7.86 -1.71
C CYS A 81 -6.49 7.67 -1.01
N ASP A 82 -7.37 6.86 -1.59
CA ASP A 82 -8.65 6.49 -1.02
C ASP A 82 -8.61 5.16 -0.26
N TYR A 83 -7.79 4.22 -0.74
CA TYR A 83 -7.55 2.91 -0.12
C TYR A 83 -6.06 2.64 -0.09
N ALA A 84 -5.54 2.30 1.08
CA ALA A 84 -4.14 1.95 1.28
C ALA A 84 -4.02 0.50 1.77
N LEU A 85 -3.39 -0.35 0.97
CA LEU A 85 -3.07 -1.73 1.30
C LEU A 85 -1.59 -1.81 1.70
N LEU A 86 -1.32 -1.82 2.99
CA LEU A 86 0.04 -1.83 3.54
C LEU A 86 0.52 -3.27 3.68
N VAL A 87 1.02 -3.82 2.59
CA VAL A 87 1.45 -5.20 2.46
C VAL A 87 2.94 -5.36 2.77
N GLY A 88 3.75 -4.40 2.35
CA GLY A 88 5.19 -4.42 2.56
C GLY A 88 5.55 -4.36 4.04
N ALA A 89 6.38 -5.29 4.48
CA ALA A 89 6.95 -5.32 5.81
C ALA A 89 8.33 -6.00 5.77
N ARG A 90 9.15 -5.77 6.79
CA ARG A 90 10.40 -6.49 6.91
C ARG A 90 10.14 -7.89 7.50
N PRO A 91 10.47 -8.96 6.75
CA PRO A 91 10.30 -10.32 7.26
C PRO A 91 11.28 -10.59 8.41
N ARG A 92 10.93 -11.54 9.28
CA ARG A 92 11.83 -12.00 10.33
C ARG A 92 12.99 -12.77 9.71
N GLY A 93 14.20 -12.26 9.93
CA GLY A 93 15.43 -12.93 9.52
C GLY A 93 15.94 -13.92 10.56
N PRO A 94 16.86 -14.82 10.20
CA PRO A 94 17.54 -15.71 11.14
C PRO A 94 18.20 -14.90 12.28
N GLY A 95 18.00 -15.32 13.52
CA GLY A 95 18.60 -14.66 14.69
C GLY A 95 17.94 -13.35 15.13
N MET A 96 16.93 -12.85 14.44
CA MET A 96 16.19 -11.67 14.90
C MET A 96 15.31 -11.97 16.08
N GLU A 97 15.48 -11.20 17.15
CA GLU A 97 14.54 -11.20 18.26
C GLU A 97 13.26 -10.42 17.91
N ARG A 98 12.21 -10.66 18.66
CA ARG A 98 10.92 -9.97 18.47
C ARG A 98 11.04 -8.45 18.56
N LYS A 99 11.87 -7.95 19.48
CA LYS A 99 12.13 -6.50 19.63
C LYS A 99 12.79 -5.89 18.41
N ASP A 100 13.71 -6.62 17.73
CA ASP A 100 14.41 -6.15 16.56
C ASP A 100 13.45 -6.06 15.36
N LEU A 101 12.57 -7.05 15.23
CA LEU A 101 11.51 -7.03 14.21
C LEU A 101 10.54 -5.87 14.42
N LEU A 102 10.16 -5.62 15.67
CA LEU A 102 9.27 -4.52 16.03
C LEU A 102 9.90 -3.17 15.69
N ALA A 103 11.18 -2.96 16.03
CA ALA A 103 11.89 -1.72 15.72
C ALA A 103 12.04 -1.52 14.20
N ALA A 104 12.38 -2.58 13.45
CA ALA A 104 12.52 -2.53 12.01
C ALA A 104 11.20 -2.19 11.30
N ASN A 105 10.09 -2.78 11.73
CA ASN A 105 8.76 -2.48 11.18
C ASN A 105 8.26 -1.11 11.64
N GLY A 106 8.56 -0.68 12.86
CA GLY A 106 8.26 0.67 13.33
C GLY A 106 8.89 1.75 12.46
N ALA A 107 10.11 1.52 12.00
CA ALA A 107 10.82 2.40 11.05
C ALA A 107 10.15 2.47 9.66
N ILE A 108 9.32 1.49 9.30
CA ILE A 108 8.55 1.46 8.06
C ILE A 108 7.18 2.12 8.25
N PHE A 109 6.42 1.65 9.22
CA PHE A 109 5.00 2.04 9.38
C PHE A 109 4.81 3.40 10.04
N GLY A 110 5.74 3.89 10.83
CA GLY A 110 5.73 5.25 11.36
C GLY A 110 5.74 6.31 10.24
N PRO A 111 6.77 6.31 9.38
CA PRO A 111 6.83 7.22 8.23
C PRO A 111 5.66 7.06 7.26
N GLN A 112 5.19 5.83 7.00
CA GLN A 112 4.02 5.60 6.14
C GLN A 112 2.74 6.18 6.76
N GLY A 113 2.53 6.01 8.07
CA GLY A 113 1.41 6.64 8.79
C GLY A 113 1.44 8.15 8.68
N LYS A 114 2.63 8.76 8.82
CA LYS A 114 2.80 10.20 8.63
C LYS A 114 2.48 10.64 7.21
N ALA A 115 2.94 9.93 6.21
CA ALA A 115 2.66 10.22 4.80
C ALA A 115 1.16 10.10 4.49
N LEU A 116 0.48 9.11 5.05
CA LEU A 116 -0.99 8.99 4.97
C LEU A 116 -1.68 10.20 5.60
N ASN A 117 -1.25 10.60 6.80
CA ASN A 117 -1.80 11.77 7.49
C ASN A 117 -1.68 13.05 6.67
N ASP A 118 -0.54 13.25 6.01
CA ASP A 118 -0.22 14.50 5.32
C ASP A 118 -0.79 14.55 3.90
N HIS A 119 -0.96 13.41 3.23
CA HIS A 119 -1.21 13.36 1.78
C HIS A 119 -2.44 12.57 1.33
N ALA A 120 -2.93 11.62 2.14
CA ALA A 120 -4.07 10.80 1.74
C ALA A 120 -5.40 11.55 1.80
N SER A 121 -6.41 11.02 1.14
CA SER A 121 -7.80 11.44 1.33
C SER A 121 -8.18 11.37 2.81
N ARG A 122 -8.97 12.35 3.29
CA ARG A 122 -9.39 12.37 4.71
C ARG A 122 -10.22 11.15 5.13
N ASN A 123 -10.86 10.49 4.16
CA ASN A 123 -11.64 9.28 4.37
C ASN A 123 -10.91 8.00 3.96
N VAL A 124 -9.59 8.05 3.79
CA VAL A 124 -8.79 6.89 3.41
C VAL A 124 -9.07 5.68 4.29
N LYS A 125 -9.22 4.51 3.66
CA LYS A 125 -9.33 3.22 4.36
C LYS A 125 -8.01 2.51 4.28
N VAL A 126 -7.47 2.12 5.42
CA VAL A 126 -6.15 1.52 5.54
C VAL A 126 -6.29 0.07 6.01
N LEU A 127 -5.74 -0.86 5.25
CA LEU A 127 -5.62 -2.26 5.62
C LEU A 127 -4.14 -2.63 5.75
N VAL A 128 -3.73 -3.03 6.93
CA VAL A 128 -2.38 -3.51 7.19
C VAL A 128 -2.35 -5.03 7.12
N VAL A 129 -1.52 -5.54 6.24
CA VAL A 129 -1.30 -6.98 6.00
C VAL A 129 0.10 -7.40 6.47
N GLY A 130 1.08 -6.52 6.34
CA GLY A 130 2.46 -6.76 6.76
C GLY A 130 2.57 -7.10 8.24
N ASN A 131 3.19 -8.25 8.55
CA ASN A 131 3.31 -8.76 9.92
C ASN A 131 4.44 -8.09 10.72
N PRO A 132 4.23 -7.86 12.02
CA PRO A 132 3.02 -8.13 12.84
C PRO A 132 1.90 -7.11 12.55
N ALA A 133 0.85 -7.56 11.89
CA ALA A 133 -0.17 -6.67 11.30
C ALA A 133 -0.87 -5.78 12.33
N ASN A 134 -1.29 -6.31 13.46
CA ASN A 134 -1.97 -5.54 14.51
C ASN A 134 -1.07 -4.45 15.09
N THR A 135 0.19 -4.76 15.36
CA THR A 135 1.17 -3.81 15.88
C THR A 135 1.50 -2.74 14.86
N ASN A 136 1.72 -3.13 13.60
CA ASN A 136 2.01 -2.21 12.50
C ASN A 136 0.84 -1.27 12.22
N ALA A 137 -0.40 -1.76 12.31
CA ALA A 137 -1.59 -0.93 12.18
C ALA A 137 -1.68 0.12 13.30
N LEU A 138 -1.37 -0.25 14.53
CA LEU A 138 -1.34 0.67 15.66
C LEU A 138 -0.26 1.75 15.49
N ILE A 139 0.92 1.37 15.02
CA ILE A 139 2.03 2.31 14.74
C ILE A 139 1.62 3.32 13.66
N ALA A 140 1.08 2.83 12.55
CA ALA A 140 0.63 3.68 11.45
C ALA A 140 -0.49 4.64 11.90
N GLN A 141 -1.47 4.14 12.65
CA GLN A 141 -2.55 4.94 13.21
C GLN A 141 -2.04 6.03 14.15
N ALA A 142 -1.12 5.71 15.05
CA ALA A 142 -0.52 6.66 15.98
C ALA A 142 0.25 7.78 15.26
N ALA A 143 0.84 7.47 14.10
CA ALA A 143 1.55 8.44 13.27
C ALA A 143 0.62 9.27 12.37
N ALA A 144 -0.68 8.97 12.36
CA ALA A 144 -1.69 9.67 11.55
C ALA A 144 -2.81 10.28 12.43
N PRO A 145 -2.49 11.27 13.28
CA PRO A 145 -3.43 11.78 14.29
C PRO A 145 -4.64 12.52 13.70
N ASP A 146 -4.55 13.05 12.48
CA ASP A 146 -5.63 13.79 11.83
C ASP A 146 -6.61 12.89 11.04
N LEU A 147 -6.27 11.61 10.90
CA LEU A 147 -7.15 10.63 10.26
C LEU A 147 -8.03 9.93 11.28
N ASN A 148 -9.24 9.52 10.85
CA ASN A 148 -10.13 8.76 11.71
C ASN A 148 -9.51 7.40 12.07
N PRO A 149 -9.26 7.09 13.37
CA PRO A 149 -8.65 5.85 13.78
C PRO A 149 -9.45 4.60 13.38
N ARG A 150 -10.77 4.71 13.21
CA ARG A 150 -11.64 3.61 12.76
C ARG A 150 -11.39 3.19 11.31
N ASN A 151 -10.67 4.01 10.53
CA ASN A 151 -10.30 3.68 9.16
C ASN A 151 -9.05 2.80 9.07
N PHE A 152 -8.38 2.53 10.19
CA PHE A 152 -7.21 1.64 10.26
C PHE A 152 -7.66 0.24 10.68
N THR A 153 -7.36 -0.74 9.83
CA THR A 153 -7.68 -2.15 10.03
C THR A 153 -6.45 -3.02 9.81
N ALA A 154 -6.47 -4.23 10.33
CA ALA A 154 -5.41 -5.21 10.16
C ALA A 154 -6.00 -6.56 9.79
N MET A 155 -5.27 -7.32 8.98
CA MET A 155 -5.62 -8.67 8.57
C MET A 155 -4.41 -9.59 8.73
N THR A 156 -4.58 -10.74 9.33
CA THR A 156 -3.57 -11.79 9.48
C THR A 156 -3.92 -13.01 8.63
#